data_381787fd0672f66133fd4783188a224e
#
_entry.id   381787fd0672f66133fd4783188a224e
#
_cell.length_a   1.000
_cell.length_b   1.000
_cell.length_c   1.000
_cell.angle_alpha   90.00
_cell.angle_beta   90.00
_cell.angle_gamma   90.00
#
_symmetry.space_group_name_H-M   'P 1'
#
loop_
_entity.id
_entity.type
_entity.pdbx_description
1 polymer ?
#
loop_
_entity_poly.entity_id
_entity_poly.type
_entity_poly.pdbx_seq_one_letter_code
_entity_poly.pdbx_strand_id
1 'polypeptide(L)'
;MATDQPARDYLENKGVKAVPVTVIDDDEVIIGYYPRKLIPALNLTIEPDLSSKTNWLSEKYDAIIQATNRATLQLSSEQLQRMVVWRPETLRDTIMHILSFPELAWRSHEHGSMSTDDMKACKDRLQHIMDPAGIAAYGDQVRHDVIEFLSSGKDESFDRVVPAHYGGEVTVVELLNIILSHSTHHLKQVYWFMETELGIKPENPASSKDLEGIITPEKLI
;
A
#
# COMPACT_ATOMS: atom_id res chain seq x y z
N MET A 1 7.77 -18.13 -3.47
CA MET A 1 6.59 -19.02 -3.53
C MET A 1 6.25 -19.54 -4.92
N ALA A 2 6.40 -18.78 -5.98
CA ALA A 2 6.12 -19.32 -7.33
C ALA A 2 7.01 -20.52 -7.74
N THR A 3 8.15 -20.69 -7.09
CA THR A 3 9.14 -21.74 -7.38
C THR A 3 9.29 -22.80 -6.29
N ASP A 4 8.62 -22.64 -5.13
CA ASP A 4 8.68 -23.58 -4.01
C ASP A 4 7.38 -24.35 -3.91
N GLN A 5 7.31 -25.48 -4.61
CA GLN A 5 6.13 -26.34 -4.64
C GLN A 5 5.81 -26.94 -3.26
N PRO A 6 6.77 -27.46 -2.47
CA PRO A 6 6.51 -27.95 -1.12
C PRO A 6 5.86 -26.92 -0.20
N ALA A 7 6.34 -25.67 -0.20
CA ALA A 7 5.75 -24.59 0.60
C ALA A 7 4.32 -24.26 0.14
N ARG A 8 4.05 -24.32 -1.18
CA ARG A 8 2.72 -24.12 -1.72
C ARG A 8 1.76 -25.22 -1.26
N ASP A 9 2.14 -26.48 -1.45
CA ASP A 9 1.32 -27.63 -1.08
C ASP A 9 1.00 -27.63 0.44
N TYR A 10 1.98 -27.23 1.26
CA TYR A 10 1.81 -27.07 2.71
C TYR A 10 0.73 -26.01 3.03
N LEU A 11 0.81 -24.83 2.40
CA LEU A 11 -0.15 -23.75 2.63
C LEU A 11 -1.55 -24.08 2.07
N GLU A 12 -1.64 -24.75 0.91
CA GLU A 12 -2.89 -25.20 0.33
C GLU A 12 -3.59 -26.23 1.24
N ASN A 13 -2.83 -27.15 1.84
CA ASN A 13 -3.35 -28.11 2.81
C ASN A 13 -3.90 -27.45 4.08
N LYS A 14 -3.39 -26.27 4.45
CA LYS A 14 -3.91 -25.43 5.54
C LYS A 14 -5.03 -24.47 5.09
N GLY A 15 -5.45 -24.52 3.83
CA GLY A 15 -6.49 -23.65 3.27
C GLY A 15 -6.04 -22.21 3.05
N VAL A 16 -4.73 -21.94 3.08
CA VAL A 16 -4.16 -20.60 2.96
C VAL A 16 -3.92 -20.27 1.49
N LYS A 17 -4.54 -19.18 1.01
CA LYS A 17 -4.43 -18.71 -0.38
C LYS A 17 -3.68 -17.36 -0.52
N ALA A 18 -3.25 -16.77 0.57
CA ALA A 18 -2.62 -15.44 0.59
C ALA A 18 -1.24 -15.49 1.25
N VAL A 19 -0.39 -14.54 0.88
CA VAL A 19 0.94 -14.31 1.47
C VAL A 19 1.10 -12.81 1.75
N PRO A 20 1.92 -12.42 2.73
CA PRO A 20 2.74 -13.27 3.60
C PRO A 20 1.89 -14.05 4.60
N VAL A 21 2.39 -15.18 5.06
CA VAL A 21 1.77 -16.01 6.09
C VAL A 21 2.83 -16.52 7.06
N THR A 22 2.49 -16.51 8.35
CA THR A 22 3.29 -17.13 9.41
C THR A 22 2.50 -18.31 9.97
N VAL A 23 3.12 -19.48 10.05
CA VAL A 23 2.57 -20.65 10.71
C VAL A 23 3.41 -20.92 11.95
N ILE A 24 2.78 -21.01 13.12
CA ILE A 24 3.41 -21.22 14.42
C ILE A 24 3.02 -22.60 14.92
N ASP A 25 4.02 -23.40 15.26
CA ASP A 25 3.87 -24.76 15.81
C ASP A 25 2.93 -25.66 15.00
N ASP A 26 2.89 -25.48 13.68
CA ASP A 26 2.02 -26.20 12.74
C ASP A 26 0.50 -26.03 12.96
N ASP A 27 0.06 -25.16 13.86
CA ASP A 27 -1.35 -24.99 14.23
C ASP A 27 -1.86 -23.58 13.95
N GLU A 28 -1.26 -22.56 14.54
CA GLU A 28 -1.71 -21.19 14.40
C GLU A 28 -1.25 -20.58 13.07
N VAL A 29 -2.21 -20.11 12.27
CA VAL A 29 -1.95 -19.47 10.97
C VAL A 29 -2.27 -17.99 11.02
N ILE A 30 -1.27 -17.14 10.86
CA ILE A 30 -1.42 -15.69 10.79
C ILE A 30 -1.16 -15.24 9.35
N ILE A 31 -2.22 -14.83 8.65
CA ILE A 31 -2.14 -14.31 7.27
C ILE A 31 -1.90 -12.81 7.33
N GLY A 32 -0.81 -12.34 6.70
CA GLY A 32 -0.37 -10.96 6.75
C GLY A 32 0.72 -10.70 7.79
N TYR A 33 1.17 -9.47 7.87
CA TYR A 33 2.15 -9.05 8.87
C TYR A 33 1.44 -8.23 9.96
N TYR A 34 1.08 -8.91 11.05
CA TYR A 34 0.35 -8.33 12.18
C TYR A 34 1.18 -8.39 13.46
N PRO A 35 1.98 -7.36 13.78
CA PRO A 35 2.80 -7.34 14.99
C PRO A 35 2.03 -7.68 16.26
N ARG A 36 0.81 -7.16 16.42
CA ARG A 36 -0.04 -7.44 17.60
C ARG A 36 -0.45 -8.91 17.74
N LYS A 37 -0.53 -9.66 16.66
CA LYS A 37 -0.79 -11.11 16.67
C LYS A 37 0.52 -11.88 16.78
N LEU A 38 1.53 -11.47 16.03
CA LEU A 38 2.83 -12.14 15.99
C LEU A 38 3.60 -12.02 17.32
N ILE A 39 3.57 -10.87 17.99
CA ILE A 39 4.28 -10.63 19.23
C ILE A 39 3.83 -11.61 20.32
N PRO A 40 2.53 -11.73 20.68
CA PRO A 40 2.09 -12.73 21.67
C PRO A 40 2.22 -14.16 21.19
N ALA A 41 1.93 -14.47 19.93
CA ALA A 41 2.01 -15.82 19.39
C ALA A 41 3.45 -16.35 19.36
N LEU A 42 4.43 -15.48 19.17
CA LEU A 42 5.87 -15.80 19.25
C LEU A 42 6.47 -15.60 20.64
N ASN A 43 5.66 -15.29 21.66
CA ASN A 43 6.09 -15.02 23.03
C ASN A 43 7.17 -13.90 23.12
N LEU A 44 7.07 -12.87 22.26
CA LEU A 44 8.00 -11.75 22.26
C LEU A 44 7.59 -10.72 23.30
N THR A 45 8.57 -10.14 24.01
CA THR A 45 8.37 -9.06 25.02
C THR A 45 8.68 -7.69 24.40
N ILE A 46 8.13 -7.39 23.25
CA ILE A 46 8.34 -6.13 22.54
C ILE A 46 7.04 -5.34 22.59
N GLU A 47 7.08 -4.12 23.12
CA GLU A 47 5.97 -3.17 22.92
C GLU A 47 6.19 -2.38 21.64
N PRO A 48 5.19 -2.31 20.73
CA PRO A 48 5.29 -1.48 19.54
C PRO A 48 5.43 0.00 19.93
N ASP A 49 6.52 0.65 19.55
CA ASP A 49 6.65 2.10 19.65
C ASP A 49 5.83 2.78 18.55
N LEU A 50 4.60 3.18 18.89
CA LEU A 50 3.67 3.81 17.94
C LEU A 50 4.15 5.20 17.50
N SER A 51 4.81 5.97 18.37
CA SER A 51 5.24 7.33 18.04
C SER A 51 6.38 7.33 17.03
N SER A 52 7.37 6.47 17.18
CA SER A 52 8.43 6.31 16.16
C SER A 52 7.87 5.74 14.87
N LYS A 53 6.86 4.87 14.93
CA LYS A 53 6.22 4.28 13.77
C LYS A 53 5.41 5.29 12.96
N THR A 54 4.63 6.16 13.60
CA THR A 54 3.85 7.20 12.89
C THR A 54 4.75 8.24 12.24
N ASN A 55 5.84 8.65 12.88
CA ASN A 55 6.83 9.54 12.27
C ASN A 55 7.48 8.91 11.05
N TRP A 56 7.91 7.65 11.14
CA TRP A 56 8.49 6.92 10.02
C TRP A 56 7.48 6.78 8.87
N LEU A 57 6.21 6.42 9.15
CA LEU A 57 5.15 6.34 8.16
C LEU A 57 4.92 7.69 7.47
N SER A 58 4.89 8.79 8.24
CA SER A 58 4.73 10.15 7.72
C SER A 58 5.84 10.50 6.72
N GLU A 59 7.11 10.28 7.08
CA GLU A 59 8.25 10.52 6.17
C GLU A 59 8.16 9.65 4.90
N LYS A 60 7.77 8.38 5.03
CA LYS A 60 7.70 7.47 3.89
C LYS A 60 6.52 7.80 2.97
N TYR A 61 5.34 8.11 3.52
CA TYR A 61 4.20 8.57 2.71
C TYR A 61 4.51 9.87 1.99
N ASP A 62 5.16 10.82 2.65
CA ASP A 62 5.62 12.06 2.01
C ASP A 62 6.48 11.76 0.78
N ALA A 63 7.50 10.93 0.95
CA ALA A 63 8.42 10.58 -0.12
C ALA A 63 7.76 9.81 -1.28
N ILE A 64 6.95 8.79 -0.98
CA ILE A 64 6.34 7.90 -1.99
C ILE A 64 5.25 8.62 -2.77
N ILE A 65 4.38 9.41 -2.12
CA ILE A 65 3.34 10.16 -2.83
C ILE A 65 3.95 11.27 -3.69
N GLN A 66 4.95 12.00 -3.20
CA GLN A 66 5.67 12.98 -4.01
C GLN A 66 6.35 12.34 -5.22
N ALA A 67 6.97 11.17 -5.04
CA ALA A 67 7.60 10.45 -6.13
C ALA A 67 6.57 9.95 -7.16
N THR A 68 5.39 9.54 -6.72
CA THR A 68 4.26 9.20 -7.59
C THR A 68 3.76 10.41 -8.37
N ASN A 69 3.61 11.56 -7.73
CA ASN A 69 3.21 12.81 -8.39
C ASN A 69 4.23 13.25 -9.43
N ARG A 70 5.55 13.18 -9.12
CA ARG A 70 6.61 13.49 -10.10
C ARG A 70 6.56 12.57 -11.31
N ALA A 71 6.37 11.27 -11.12
CA ALA A 71 6.22 10.32 -12.21
C ALA A 71 4.98 10.63 -13.07
N THR A 72 3.86 10.93 -12.42
CA THR A 72 2.60 11.27 -13.09
C THR A 72 2.73 12.50 -13.97
N LEU A 73 3.37 13.55 -13.48
CA LEU A 73 3.54 14.81 -14.22
C LEU A 73 4.45 14.70 -15.45
N GLN A 74 5.22 13.62 -15.61
CA GLN A 74 6.02 13.34 -16.80
C GLN A 74 5.21 12.65 -17.91
N LEU A 75 3.97 12.26 -17.64
CA LEU A 75 3.11 11.51 -18.55
C LEU A 75 2.10 12.42 -19.24
N SER A 76 1.77 12.10 -20.48
CA SER A 76 0.60 12.70 -21.15
C SER A 76 -0.69 11.99 -20.76
N SER A 77 -1.84 12.66 -20.97
CA SER A 77 -3.15 12.02 -20.77
C SER A 77 -3.34 10.78 -21.64
N GLU A 78 -2.76 10.72 -22.84
CA GLU A 78 -2.79 9.56 -23.71
C GLU A 78 -1.97 8.39 -23.12
N GLN A 79 -0.77 8.68 -22.59
CA GLN A 79 0.08 7.68 -21.94
C GLN A 79 -0.57 7.10 -20.68
N LEU A 80 -1.30 7.91 -19.92
CA LEU A 80 -2.08 7.46 -18.76
C LEU A 80 -3.18 6.45 -19.13
N GLN A 81 -3.70 6.48 -20.37
CA GLN A 81 -4.71 5.52 -20.85
C GLN A 81 -4.11 4.21 -21.38
N ARG A 82 -2.79 4.07 -21.44
CA ARG A 82 -2.15 2.82 -21.86
C ARG A 82 -2.47 1.70 -20.87
N MET A 83 -2.84 0.54 -21.42
CA MET A 83 -3.07 -0.66 -20.61
C MET A 83 -1.74 -1.17 -20.05
N VAL A 84 -1.72 -1.47 -18.76
CA VAL A 84 -0.56 -2.10 -18.13
C VAL A 84 -0.53 -3.60 -18.39
N VAL A 85 0.65 -4.22 -18.26
CA VAL A 85 0.84 -5.63 -18.63
C VAL A 85 0.50 -6.64 -17.52
N TRP A 86 0.41 -6.18 -16.27
CA TRP A 86 0.18 -7.05 -15.11
C TRP A 86 -1.29 -7.16 -14.68
N ARG A 87 -2.18 -6.29 -15.18
CA ARG A 87 -3.62 -6.30 -14.89
C ARG A 87 -4.42 -5.72 -16.05
N PRO A 88 -5.71 -6.05 -16.21
CA PRO A 88 -6.58 -5.43 -17.20
C PRO A 88 -7.04 -4.03 -16.74
N GLU A 89 -6.10 -3.12 -16.55
CA GLU A 89 -6.34 -1.74 -16.12
C GLU A 89 -5.38 -0.77 -16.82
N THR A 90 -5.67 0.53 -16.77
CA THR A 90 -4.81 1.56 -17.34
C THR A 90 -3.68 1.95 -16.38
N LEU A 91 -2.62 2.58 -16.92
CA LEU A 91 -1.56 3.19 -16.10
C LEU A 91 -2.15 4.24 -15.14
N ARG A 92 -3.13 5.02 -15.61
CA ARG A 92 -3.91 5.94 -14.77
C ARG A 92 -4.55 5.21 -13.59
N ASP A 93 -5.21 4.08 -13.82
CA ASP A 93 -5.86 3.33 -12.74
C ASP A 93 -4.85 2.80 -11.73
N THR A 94 -3.69 2.33 -12.18
CA THR A 94 -2.59 1.93 -11.28
C THR A 94 -2.09 3.11 -10.44
N ILE A 95 -1.89 4.30 -11.04
CA ILE A 95 -1.45 5.50 -10.29
C ILE A 95 -2.53 5.94 -9.29
N MET A 96 -3.78 5.97 -9.71
CA MET A 96 -4.89 6.29 -8.80
C MET A 96 -5.01 5.29 -7.66
N HIS A 97 -4.69 4.02 -7.89
CA HIS A 97 -4.64 2.99 -6.86
C HIS A 97 -3.54 3.28 -5.82
N ILE A 98 -2.34 3.71 -6.26
CA ILE A 98 -1.27 4.13 -5.36
C ILE A 98 -1.73 5.24 -4.42
N LEU A 99 -2.49 6.21 -4.93
CA LEU A 99 -2.89 7.41 -4.20
C LEU A 99 -4.17 7.20 -3.36
N SER A 100 -5.14 6.46 -3.86
CA SER A 100 -6.44 6.29 -3.19
C SER A 100 -6.39 5.31 -2.01
N PHE A 101 -5.51 4.35 -2.02
CA PHE A 101 -5.41 3.37 -0.94
C PHE A 101 -4.93 3.98 0.39
N PRO A 102 -3.92 4.87 0.42
CA PRO A 102 -3.61 5.64 1.62
C PRO A 102 -4.79 6.45 2.15
N GLU A 103 -5.58 7.10 1.28
CA GLU A 103 -6.80 7.80 1.68
C GLU A 103 -7.79 6.85 2.38
N LEU A 104 -8.09 5.71 1.76
CA LEU A 104 -9.00 4.73 2.33
C LEU A 104 -8.49 4.16 3.65
N ALA A 105 -7.17 3.93 3.75
CA ALA A 105 -6.57 3.38 4.95
C ALA A 105 -6.66 4.34 6.15
N TRP A 106 -6.31 5.62 5.98
CA TRP A 106 -6.41 6.55 7.10
C TRP A 106 -7.87 6.85 7.46
N ARG A 107 -8.76 6.97 6.48
CA ARG A 107 -10.19 7.22 6.72
C ARG A 107 -10.91 6.04 7.36
N SER A 108 -10.33 4.85 7.34
CA SER A 108 -10.91 3.69 8.00
C SER A 108 -11.08 3.89 9.52
N HIS A 109 -10.31 4.82 10.13
CA HIS A 109 -10.51 5.18 11.54
C HIS A 109 -11.87 5.86 11.79
N GLU A 110 -12.46 6.51 10.79
CA GLU A 110 -13.79 7.12 10.87
C GLU A 110 -14.87 6.14 10.41
N HIS A 111 -14.66 5.49 9.26
CA HIS A 111 -15.66 4.64 8.61
C HIS A 111 -15.74 3.23 9.21
N GLY A 112 -14.73 2.78 9.95
CA GLY A 112 -14.70 1.49 10.61
C GLY A 112 -14.27 0.32 9.71
N SER A 113 -13.95 0.58 8.43
CA SER A 113 -13.49 -0.45 7.49
C SER A 113 -12.72 0.15 6.32
N MET A 114 -11.99 -0.70 5.61
CA MET A 114 -11.53 -0.49 4.25
C MET A 114 -12.01 -1.69 3.41
N SER A 115 -13.26 -1.64 2.98
CA SER A 115 -13.93 -2.73 2.25
C SER A 115 -13.77 -2.60 0.74
N THR A 116 -14.15 -3.66 0.01
CA THR A 116 -14.24 -3.64 -1.46
C THR A 116 -15.24 -2.58 -1.95
N ASP A 117 -16.33 -2.37 -1.21
CA ASP A 117 -17.32 -1.35 -1.54
C ASP A 117 -16.76 0.07 -1.36
N ASP A 118 -15.96 0.30 -0.32
CA ASP A 118 -15.25 1.58 -0.12
C ASP A 118 -14.28 1.86 -1.27
N MET A 119 -13.55 0.85 -1.74
CA MET A 119 -12.64 0.97 -2.89
C MET A 119 -13.41 1.30 -4.17
N LYS A 120 -14.55 0.64 -4.40
CA LYS A 120 -15.41 0.90 -5.57
C LYS A 120 -15.97 2.32 -5.53
N ALA A 121 -16.53 2.73 -4.40
CA ALA A 121 -17.05 4.09 -4.22
C ALA A 121 -15.96 5.15 -4.42
N CYS A 122 -14.75 4.92 -3.92
CA CYS A 122 -13.61 5.80 -4.14
C CYS A 122 -13.23 5.87 -5.62
N LYS A 123 -13.14 4.73 -6.32
CA LYS A 123 -12.88 4.68 -7.75
C LYS A 123 -13.93 5.44 -8.55
N ASP A 124 -15.20 5.25 -8.26
CA ASP A 124 -16.33 5.94 -8.92
C ASP A 124 -16.28 7.46 -8.69
N ARG A 125 -15.95 7.89 -7.48
CA ARG A 125 -15.75 9.31 -7.12
C ARG A 125 -14.62 9.96 -7.91
N LEU A 126 -13.54 9.25 -8.15
CA LEU A 126 -12.30 9.76 -8.76
C LEU A 126 -12.23 9.54 -10.28
N GLN A 127 -13.24 8.91 -10.91
CA GLN A 127 -13.21 8.56 -12.33
C GLN A 127 -13.09 9.77 -13.27
N HIS A 128 -13.49 10.96 -12.82
CA HIS A 128 -13.43 12.19 -13.61
C HIS A 128 -12.02 12.81 -13.70
N ILE A 129 -11.09 12.38 -12.86
CA ILE A 129 -9.70 12.89 -12.86
C ILE A 129 -8.91 12.11 -13.89
N MET A 130 -8.67 12.70 -15.07
CA MET A 130 -8.10 12.01 -16.22
C MET A 130 -6.76 12.56 -16.69
N ASP A 131 -6.37 13.74 -16.21
CA ASP A 131 -5.15 14.42 -16.61
C ASP A 131 -4.07 14.36 -15.51
N PRO A 132 -2.79 14.47 -15.89
CA PRO A 132 -1.67 14.37 -14.94
C PRO A 132 -1.72 15.40 -13.81
N ALA A 133 -2.13 16.63 -14.10
CA ALA A 133 -2.16 17.70 -13.11
C ALA A 133 -3.27 17.45 -12.06
N GLY A 134 -4.44 17.01 -12.50
CA GLY A 134 -5.54 16.63 -11.62
C GLY A 134 -5.17 15.45 -10.72
N ILE A 135 -4.48 14.43 -11.27
CA ILE A 135 -4.00 13.28 -10.48
C ILE A 135 -2.96 13.72 -9.44
N ALA A 136 -2.00 14.56 -9.82
CA ALA A 136 -0.99 15.06 -8.90
C ALA A 136 -1.59 15.93 -7.80
N ALA A 137 -2.58 16.80 -8.13
CA ALA A 137 -3.29 17.60 -7.14
C ALA A 137 -4.06 16.73 -6.14
N TYR A 138 -4.70 15.66 -6.60
CA TYR A 138 -5.32 14.67 -5.71
C TYR A 138 -4.27 13.98 -4.83
N GLY A 139 -3.12 13.60 -5.39
CA GLY A 139 -2.02 13.03 -4.63
C GLY A 139 -1.50 13.97 -3.55
N ASP A 140 -1.37 15.27 -3.84
CA ASP A 140 -0.95 16.28 -2.84
C ASP A 140 -1.98 16.42 -1.71
N GLN A 141 -3.27 16.35 -2.02
CA GLN A 141 -4.32 16.35 -0.99
C GLN A 141 -4.22 15.10 -0.10
N VAL A 142 -4.12 13.91 -0.68
CA VAL A 142 -3.96 12.66 0.08
C VAL A 142 -2.70 12.69 0.94
N ARG A 143 -1.59 13.19 0.39
CA ARG A 143 -0.33 13.36 1.12
C ARG A 143 -0.52 14.25 2.35
N HIS A 144 -1.15 15.41 2.16
CA HIS A 144 -1.43 16.34 3.26
C HIS A 144 -2.26 15.66 4.35
N ASP A 145 -3.36 15.02 3.99
CA ASP A 145 -4.30 14.44 4.93
C ASP A 145 -3.70 13.26 5.72
N VAL A 146 -2.94 12.39 5.04
CA VAL A 146 -2.26 11.25 5.70
C VAL A 146 -1.18 11.75 6.66
N ILE A 147 -0.38 12.75 6.27
CA ILE A 147 0.66 13.32 7.13
C ILE A 147 0.04 14.04 8.33
N GLU A 148 -1.02 14.81 8.11
CA GLU A 148 -1.75 15.47 9.19
C GLU A 148 -2.31 14.44 10.18
N PHE A 149 -2.95 13.39 9.69
CA PHE A 149 -3.46 12.30 10.52
C PHE A 149 -2.34 11.65 11.34
N LEU A 150 -1.20 11.30 10.71
CA LEU A 150 -0.08 10.66 11.39
C LEU A 150 0.62 11.57 12.40
N SER A 151 0.57 12.90 12.20
CA SER A 151 1.21 13.89 13.08
C SER A 151 0.32 14.36 14.23
N SER A 152 -0.99 14.44 14.02
CA SER A 152 -1.96 14.99 14.97
C SER A 152 -2.89 13.93 15.54
N GLY A 153 -2.81 12.71 15.02
CA GLY A 153 -3.71 11.63 15.38
C GLY A 153 -3.58 11.24 16.85
N LYS A 154 -4.71 10.86 17.42
CA LYS A 154 -4.76 10.34 18.77
C LYS A 154 -4.48 8.84 18.77
N ASP A 155 -3.86 8.34 19.82
CA ASP A 155 -3.58 6.90 19.99
C ASP A 155 -4.82 6.04 19.76
N GLU A 156 -5.99 6.47 20.20
CA GLU A 156 -7.28 5.79 19.98
C GLU A 156 -7.61 5.61 18.48
N SER A 157 -7.25 6.59 17.62
CA SER A 157 -7.48 6.50 16.18
C SER A 157 -6.48 5.56 15.51
N PHE A 158 -5.23 5.57 15.98
CA PHE A 158 -4.18 4.68 15.47
C PHE A 158 -4.43 3.23 15.84
N ASP A 159 -4.91 3.00 17.05
CA ASP A 159 -5.16 1.68 17.63
C ASP A 159 -6.53 1.12 17.28
N ARG A 160 -7.40 1.90 16.64
CA ARG A 160 -8.68 1.39 16.19
C ARG A 160 -8.50 0.19 15.26
N VAL A 161 -9.10 -0.93 15.65
CA VAL A 161 -9.08 -2.16 14.87
C VAL A 161 -10.16 -2.09 13.80
N VAL A 162 -9.79 -2.39 12.57
CA VAL A 162 -10.67 -2.38 11.40
C VAL A 162 -10.49 -3.67 10.57
N PRO A 163 -11.56 -4.17 9.95
CA PRO A 163 -11.43 -5.27 9.00
C PRO A 163 -10.63 -4.84 7.78
N ALA A 164 -9.66 -5.66 7.39
CA ALA A 164 -8.89 -5.45 6.17
C ALA A 164 -9.57 -6.18 4.98
N HIS A 165 -9.56 -5.57 3.80
CA HIS A 165 -10.21 -6.12 2.59
C HIS A 165 -9.69 -7.49 2.14
N TYR A 166 -8.46 -7.83 2.52
CA TYR A 166 -7.84 -9.14 2.23
C TYR A 166 -8.06 -10.17 3.33
N GLY A 167 -8.92 -9.85 4.31
CA GLY A 167 -9.28 -10.72 5.44
C GLY A 167 -8.45 -10.44 6.70
N GLY A 168 -9.08 -10.66 7.85
CA GLY A 168 -8.51 -10.38 9.16
C GLY A 168 -8.78 -8.96 9.64
N GLU A 169 -8.29 -8.66 10.84
CA GLU A 169 -8.42 -7.36 11.49
C GLU A 169 -7.05 -6.79 11.80
N VAL A 170 -6.90 -5.49 11.60
CA VAL A 170 -5.66 -4.74 11.82
C VAL A 170 -5.95 -3.41 12.48
N THR A 171 -4.97 -2.84 13.15
CA THR A 171 -5.09 -1.43 13.54
C THR A 171 -4.91 -0.51 12.33
N VAL A 172 -5.41 0.70 12.42
CA VAL A 172 -5.28 1.70 11.34
C VAL A 172 -3.81 1.96 11.02
N VAL A 173 -2.93 2.02 12.02
CA VAL A 173 -1.50 2.21 11.81
C VAL A 173 -0.84 0.99 11.13
N GLU A 174 -1.27 -0.22 11.44
CA GLU A 174 -0.83 -1.43 10.75
C GLU A 174 -1.33 -1.46 9.32
N LEU A 175 -2.60 -1.06 9.09
CA LEU A 175 -3.17 -0.95 7.75
C LEU A 175 -2.38 0.05 6.91
N LEU A 176 -2.08 1.24 7.44
CA LEU A 176 -1.24 2.22 6.76
C LEU A 176 0.14 1.66 6.41
N ASN A 177 0.78 0.90 7.31
CA ASN A 177 2.06 0.27 6.99
C ASN A 177 1.97 -0.76 5.84
N ILE A 178 0.91 -1.54 5.79
CA ILE A 178 0.66 -2.51 4.72
C ILE A 178 0.40 -1.78 3.40
N ILE A 179 -0.44 -0.75 3.44
CA ILE A 179 -0.77 0.05 2.26
C ILE A 179 0.45 0.83 1.74
N LEU A 180 1.34 1.31 2.60
CA LEU A 180 2.60 1.92 2.17
C LEU A 180 3.44 0.94 1.33
N SER A 181 3.61 -0.30 1.79
CA SER A 181 4.32 -1.35 1.06
C SER A 181 3.67 -1.64 -0.29
N HIS A 182 2.34 -1.72 -0.31
CA HIS A 182 1.53 -1.94 -1.51
C HIS A 182 1.67 -0.78 -2.52
N SER A 183 1.49 0.46 -2.07
CA SER A 183 1.67 1.66 -2.90
C SER A 183 3.08 1.76 -3.47
N THR A 184 4.10 1.45 -2.65
CA THR A 184 5.51 1.46 -3.09
C THR A 184 5.77 0.39 -4.15
N HIS A 185 5.19 -0.81 -4.03
CA HIS A 185 5.31 -1.84 -5.05
C HIS A 185 4.74 -1.37 -6.39
N HIS A 186 3.54 -0.78 -6.39
CA HIS A 186 2.94 -0.25 -7.61
C HIS A 186 3.70 0.95 -8.19
N LEU A 187 4.30 1.80 -7.37
CA LEU A 187 5.18 2.86 -7.87
C LEU A 187 6.39 2.30 -8.63
N LYS A 188 7.00 1.22 -8.13
CA LYS A 188 8.06 0.51 -8.85
C LYS A 188 7.57 -0.05 -10.19
N GLN A 189 6.33 -0.57 -10.25
CA GLN A 189 5.71 -1.03 -11.50
C GLN A 189 5.48 0.14 -12.47
N VAL A 190 5.04 1.31 -11.98
CA VAL A 190 4.91 2.52 -12.80
C VAL A 190 6.25 2.92 -13.40
N TYR A 191 7.33 2.93 -12.62
CA TYR A 191 8.68 3.23 -13.13
C TYR A 191 9.11 2.23 -14.21
N TRP A 192 8.91 0.94 -13.95
CA TRP A 192 9.20 -0.09 -14.93
C TRP A 192 8.42 0.13 -16.25
N PHE A 193 7.13 0.45 -16.16
CA PHE A 193 6.29 0.70 -17.33
C PHE A 193 6.74 1.96 -18.09
N MET A 194 7.10 3.02 -17.38
CA MET A 194 7.64 4.23 -18.00
C MET A 194 8.91 3.91 -18.81
N GLU A 195 9.83 3.14 -18.24
CA GLU A 195 11.11 2.84 -18.88
C GLU A 195 10.95 1.84 -20.06
N THR A 196 10.20 0.76 -19.84
CA THR A 196 10.14 -0.36 -20.79
C THR A 196 9.08 -0.19 -21.87
N GLU A 197 7.91 0.34 -21.52
CA GLU A 197 6.77 0.42 -22.43
C GLU A 197 6.61 1.81 -23.08
N LEU A 198 7.06 2.86 -22.38
CA LEU A 198 6.95 4.23 -22.87
C LEU A 198 8.29 4.84 -23.29
N GLY A 199 9.42 4.23 -22.95
CA GLY A 199 10.76 4.77 -23.23
C GLY A 199 11.06 6.07 -22.45
N ILE A 200 10.37 6.30 -21.34
CA ILE A 200 10.52 7.50 -20.50
C ILE A 200 11.31 7.11 -19.23
N LYS A 201 12.48 7.73 -19.08
CA LYS A 201 13.23 7.58 -17.83
C LYS A 201 12.62 8.44 -16.74
N PRO A 202 12.22 7.87 -15.58
CA PRO A 202 11.68 8.64 -14.46
C PRO A 202 12.69 9.69 -13.96
N GLU A 203 12.25 10.94 -13.87
CA GLU A 203 13.03 12.02 -13.29
C GLU A 203 12.85 12.05 -11.77
N ASN A 204 13.95 12.11 -11.03
CA ASN A 204 13.96 12.13 -9.57
C ASN A 204 13.06 11.02 -8.95
N PRO A 205 13.27 9.74 -9.30
CA PRO A 205 12.51 8.65 -8.72
C PRO A 205 12.73 8.57 -7.21
N ALA A 206 11.90 7.80 -6.51
CA ALA A 206 12.11 7.50 -5.10
C ALA A 206 13.52 6.94 -4.89
N SER A 207 14.29 7.58 -4.02
CA SER A 207 15.68 7.21 -3.73
C SER A 207 15.76 5.95 -2.86
N SER A 208 16.95 5.35 -2.76
CA SER A 208 17.18 4.23 -1.83
C SER A 208 16.84 4.60 -0.38
N LYS A 209 17.07 5.86 0.01
CA LYS A 209 16.69 6.37 1.34
C LYS A 209 15.17 6.43 1.51
N ASP A 210 14.44 6.87 0.48
CA ASP A 210 12.97 6.90 0.51
C ASP A 210 12.38 5.50 0.65
N LEU A 211 13.02 4.50 0.05
CA LEU A 211 12.59 3.10 0.05
C LEU A 211 13.07 2.30 1.26
N GLU A 212 14.01 2.84 2.05
CA GLU A 212 14.60 2.14 3.19
C GLU A 212 13.54 1.75 4.23
N GLY A 213 13.54 0.47 4.62
CA GLY A 213 12.60 -0.10 5.58
C GLY A 213 11.22 -0.43 5.02
N ILE A 214 10.92 -0.08 3.75
CA ILE A 214 9.66 -0.48 3.10
C ILE A 214 9.85 -1.84 2.44
N ILE A 215 9.15 -2.84 2.94
CA ILE A 215 9.21 -4.21 2.40
C ILE A 215 8.24 -4.32 1.22
N THR A 216 8.75 -4.66 0.06
CA THR A 216 7.94 -4.91 -1.15
C THR A 216 8.24 -6.31 -1.69
N PRO A 217 7.31 -6.94 -2.46
CA PRO A 217 7.61 -8.17 -3.17
C PRO A 217 8.87 -8.06 -4.03
N GLU A 218 9.67 -9.13 -4.08
CA GLU A 218 10.88 -9.16 -4.94
C GLU A 218 10.52 -9.18 -6.43
N LYS A 219 9.44 -9.91 -6.76
CA LYS A 219 8.95 -10.00 -8.14
C LYS A 219 8.08 -8.78 -8.45
N LEU A 220 8.48 -8.03 -9.48
CA LEU A 220 7.80 -6.78 -9.84
C LEU A 220 6.60 -7.03 -10.75
N ILE A 221 6.72 -7.93 -11.74
CA ILE A 221 5.72 -8.27 -12.76
C ILE A 221 5.44 -9.78 -12.73
#